data_bca1247385728514059eea9b55bf387a
#
_entry.id   bca1247385728514059eea9b55bf387a
#
_cell.length_a   1.000
_cell.length_b   1.000
_cell.length_c   1.000
_cell.angle_alpha   90.00
_cell.angle_beta   90.00
_cell.angle_gamma   90.00
#
_symmetry.space_group_name_H-M   'P 1'
#
loop_
_entity.id
_entity.type
_entity.pdbx_description
1 polymer ?
#
loop_
_entity_poly.entity_id
_entity_poly.type
_entity_poly.pdbx_seq_one_letter_code
_entity_poly.pdbx_strand_id
1 'polypeptide(L)'
;MDYKNMKFKIMTGCDRGFCRKGCGRQDRQLNTYDWLADVPGNQESTDLVEVQFKNTRKGYYHNVNNLDLKKGDVVAVEGNPGHDIGVVTLTGRLVKLQLKKANLKSADDIKRIYRIAKPVDMEKYREAKSREHGTMIQSRQIAKDLGLQMKIGDVEYQGDGNRAIFYYIADERVDFRQLIKDLAATFHVRIEMKQIGARQEAGRIGGTGPCGRELCCATWMKNFVSVSTNAARFQDISLNPQKLAGMCAKLKCCLNYEVDDYIEAGKRIPAKDIILQTQDSDYYQFKTDILAGQVTYSTDKNLAANLETISAQRAREIIEMNKRGEKPLALSGESTSRGKEKPLDLLAGESITRFDKNKKKKKKGGVNRNNAPAGNNRKNPTPVNNGDNNRKKNPNRNK
;
A
#
# COMPACT_ATOMS: atom_id res chain seq x y z
N MET A 1 22.20 -38.45 -4.10
CA MET A 1 21.46 -37.22 -4.49
C MET A 1 22.47 -36.25 -5.07
N ASP A 2 22.28 -35.89 -6.30
CA ASP A 2 23.22 -35.05 -7.05
C ASP A 2 22.96 -33.58 -6.72
N TYR A 3 23.70 -33.03 -5.75
CA TYR A 3 23.52 -31.64 -5.24
C TYR A 3 24.01 -30.56 -6.24
N LYS A 4 24.61 -30.95 -7.37
CA LYS A 4 25.18 -30.00 -8.35
C LYS A 4 24.12 -29.16 -9.09
N ASN A 5 22.89 -29.65 -9.19
CA ASN A 5 21.81 -28.98 -9.95
C ASN A 5 20.61 -28.52 -9.09
N MET A 6 20.76 -28.50 -7.77
CA MET A 6 19.68 -28.14 -6.87
C MET A 6 19.51 -26.62 -6.82
N LYS A 7 18.48 -26.08 -7.49
CA LYS A 7 18.11 -24.66 -7.42
C LYS A 7 17.17 -24.42 -6.25
N PHE A 8 17.60 -23.58 -5.32
CA PHE A 8 16.75 -23.17 -4.20
C PHE A 8 15.82 -22.04 -4.62
N LYS A 9 14.57 -22.10 -4.18
CA LYS A 9 13.60 -21.02 -4.32
C LYS A 9 13.16 -20.58 -2.94
N ILE A 10 13.39 -19.35 -2.59
CA ILE A 10 12.89 -18.72 -1.35
C ILE A 10 11.42 -18.36 -1.49
N MET A 11 10.94 -18.23 -2.72
CA MET A 11 9.61 -17.74 -3.05
C MET A 11 8.84 -18.73 -3.90
N THR A 12 7.58 -18.93 -3.54
CA THR A 12 6.63 -19.73 -4.32
C THR A 12 5.48 -18.81 -4.76
N GLY A 13 5.37 -18.57 -6.06
CA GLY A 13 4.28 -17.78 -6.62
C GLY A 13 4.64 -17.05 -7.92
N CYS A 14 3.66 -16.43 -8.56
CA CYS A 14 3.88 -15.60 -9.73
C CYS A 14 4.09 -14.14 -9.32
N ASP A 15 4.96 -13.42 -10.02
CA ASP A 15 5.25 -12.02 -9.74
C ASP A 15 4.17 -11.03 -10.22
N ARG A 16 3.10 -11.52 -10.83
CA ARG A 16 2.03 -10.71 -11.42
C ARG A 16 1.11 -10.06 -10.39
N GLY A 17 1.23 -10.40 -9.11
CA GLY A 17 0.39 -9.83 -8.06
C GLY A 17 -1.00 -10.46 -7.93
N PHE A 18 -1.37 -11.43 -8.75
CA PHE A 18 -2.72 -11.99 -8.82
C PHE A 18 -2.87 -13.41 -8.27
N CYS A 19 -1.82 -14.00 -7.71
CA CYS A 19 -1.91 -15.37 -7.20
C CYS A 19 -2.48 -15.43 -5.77
N ARG A 20 -3.37 -16.39 -5.52
CA ARG A 20 -4.01 -16.63 -4.22
C ARG A 20 -3.04 -17.06 -3.11
N LYS A 21 -1.89 -17.60 -3.45
CA LYS A 21 -0.86 -18.08 -2.50
C LYS A 21 0.20 -17.03 -2.15
N GLY A 22 -0.08 -15.75 -2.40
CA GLY A 22 0.88 -14.66 -2.31
C GLY A 22 1.65 -14.53 -3.62
N CYS A 23 1.80 -13.29 -4.08
CA CYS A 23 2.62 -13.01 -5.25
C CYS A 23 4.03 -13.39 -4.91
N GLY A 24 4.76 -13.99 -5.80
CA GLY A 24 6.18 -14.26 -5.64
C GLY A 24 7.03 -13.02 -5.29
N ARG A 25 6.56 -12.21 -4.33
CA ARG A 25 7.21 -11.02 -3.81
C ARG A 25 8.09 -11.39 -2.64
N GLN A 26 9.34 -11.06 -2.76
CA GLN A 26 10.21 -11.12 -1.60
C GLN A 26 10.00 -9.86 -0.76
N ASP A 27 9.80 -10.04 0.53
CA ASP A 27 9.69 -8.96 1.49
C ASP A 27 8.71 -7.84 1.05
N ARG A 28 7.54 -8.22 0.53
CA ARG A 28 6.44 -7.33 0.12
C ARG A 28 6.73 -6.43 -1.08
N GLN A 29 7.93 -6.38 -1.61
CA GLN A 29 8.26 -5.51 -2.73
C GLN A 29 7.78 -6.07 -4.06
N LEU A 30 7.15 -5.22 -4.88
CA LEU A 30 6.81 -5.54 -6.26
C LEU A 30 8.07 -5.50 -7.12
N ASN A 31 8.27 -6.56 -7.91
CA ASN A 31 9.37 -6.67 -8.85
C ASN A 31 8.94 -6.22 -10.24
N THR A 32 9.90 -5.73 -11.03
CA THR A 32 9.67 -5.45 -12.44
C THR A 32 9.32 -6.75 -13.16
N TYR A 33 8.29 -6.70 -13.98
CA TYR A 33 7.86 -7.83 -14.79
C TYR A 33 8.15 -7.54 -16.27
N ASP A 34 8.80 -8.48 -16.95
CA ASP A 34 9.03 -8.40 -18.39
C ASP A 34 7.85 -9.04 -19.11
N TRP A 35 6.98 -8.20 -19.70
CA TRP A 35 5.82 -8.65 -20.46
C TRP A 35 6.16 -9.18 -21.83
N LEU A 36 7.38 -8.93 -22.31
CA LEU A 36 7.86 -9.30 -23.63
C LEU A 36 8.92 -10.41 -23.57
N ALA A 37 9.11 -11.04 -22.42
CA ALA A 37 10.11 -12.08 -22.24
C ALA A 37 9.92 -13.28 -23.19
N ASP A 38 8.67 -13.56 -23.56
CA ASP A 38 8.29 -14.71 -24.41
C ASP A 38 8.37 -14.35 -25.91
N VAL A 39 8.64 -13.11 -26.29
CA VAL A 39 8.68 -12.68 -27.69
C VAL A 39 10.08 -12.98 -28.28
N PRO A 40 10.16 -13.78 -29.37
CA PRO A 40 11.44 -14.06 -30.04
C PRO A 40 12.15 -12.77 -30.50
N GLY A 41 13.45 -12.72 -30.33
CA GLY A 41 14.27 -11.53 -30.68
C GLY A 41 14.32 -10.46 -29.57
N ASN A 42 13.56 -10.60 -28.50
CA ASN A 42 13.55 -9.63 -27.40
C ASN A 42 14.56 -9.98 -26.29
N GLN A 43 15.23 -11.11 -26.40
CA GLN A 43 16.23 -11.59 -25.47
C GLN A 43 17.61 -10.97 -25.76
N GLU A 44 17.80 -9.68 -25.48
CA GLU A 44 19.17 -9.18 -25.34
C GLU A 44 19.80 -9.82 -24.10
N SER A 45 20.81 -10.64 -24.31
CA SER A 45 21.64 -11.16 -23.21
C SER A 45 22.45 -10.00 -22.62
N THR A 46 22.19 -9.67 -21.39
CA THR A 46 23.07 -8.79 -20.61
C THR A 46 23.67 -9.60 -19.47
N ASP A 47 24.93 -9.34 -19.19
CA ASP A 47 25.64 -9.90 -18.05
C ASP A 47 25.19 -9.31 -16.69
N LEU A 48 24.30 -8.28 -16.75
CA LEU A 48 23.79 -7.60 -15.56
C LEU A 48 22.54 -8.28 -15.01
N VAL A 49 22.49 -8.45 -13.69
CA VAL A 49 21.40 -9.09 -12.96
C VAL A 49 21.00 -8.23 -11.77
N GLU A 50 19.70 -8.03 -11.57
CA GLU A 50 19.16 -7.41 -10.34
C GLU A 50 18.93 -8.49 -9.29
N VAL A 51 19.48 -8.29 -8.10
CA VAL A 51 19.34 -9.19 -6.96
C VAL A 51 18.70 -8.45 -5.80
N GLN A 52 17.71 -9.05 -5.19
CA GLN A 52 17.00 -8.53 -4.01
C GLN A 52 17.45 -9.24 -2.74
N PHE A 53 17.61 -8.45 -1.70
CA PHE A 53 17.89 -8.87 -0.33
C PHE A 53 16.68 -8.59 0.57
N LYS A 54 16.91 -8.30 1.84
CA LYS A 54 15.84 -8.01 2.79
C LYS A 54 15.11 -6.70 2.46
N ASN A 55 13.80 -6.73 2.54
CA ASN A 55 12.90 -5.58 2.35
C ASN A 55 13.12 -4.88 0.98
N THR A 56 13.51 -3.61 1.01
CA THR A 56 13.67 -2.78 -0.20
C THR A 56 15.11 -2.75 -0.74
N ARG A 57 16.03 -3.50 -0.13
CA ARG A 57 17.44 -3.52 -0.57
C ARG A 57 17.60 -4.35 -1.84
N LYS A 58 17.99 -3.70 -2.92
CA LYS A 58 18.34 -4.32 -4.20
C LYS A 58 19.74 -3.91 -4.61
N GLY A 59 20.43 -4.79 -5.32
CA GLY A 59 21.72 -4.54 -5.91
C GLY A 59 21.79 -5.04 -7.34
N TYR A 60 22.76 -4.51 -8.09
CA TYR A 60 23.06 -4.92 -9.45
C TYR A 60 24.41 -5.60 -9.48
N TYR A 61 24.51 -6.71 -10.21
CA TYR A 61 25.67 -7.56 -10.20
C TYR A 61 26.00 -8.05 -11.60
N HIS A 62 27.29 -8.26 -11.86
CA HIS A 62 27.76 -8.89 -13.09
C HIS A 62 27.74 -10.43 -12.98
N ASN A 63 27.15 -11.08 -13.95
CA ASN A 63 27.19 -12.53 -14.12
C ASN A 63 28.45 -12.93 -14.91
N VAL A 64 29.61 -12.78 -14.31
CA VAL A 64 30.90 -13.04 -14.95
C VAL A 64 31.06 -14.51 -15.37
N ASN A 65 30.42 -15.42 -14.63
CA ASN A 65 30.51 -16.86 -14.86
C ASN A 65 29.48 -17.38 -15.88
N ASN A 66 28.76 -16.51 -16.56
CA ASN A 66 27.71 -16.87 -17.54
C ASN A 66 26.74 -17.95 -17.02
N LEU A 67 26.34 -17.83 -15.75
CA LEU A 67 25.39 -18.76 -15.13
C LEU A 67 24.02 -18.61 -15.78
N ASP A 68 23.33 -19.73 -16.06
CA ASP A 68 21.92 -19.70 -16.49
C ASP A 68 21.03 -19.33 -15.31
N LEU A 69 20.83 -18.02 -15.12
CA LEU A 69 20.07 -17.45 -14.02
C LEU A 69 18.65 -17.10 -14.46
N LYS A 70 17.70 -17.58 -13.69
CA LYS A 70 16.27 -17.28 -13.87
C LYS A 70 15.75 -16.49 -12.67
N LYS A 71 14.71 -15.71 -12.91
CA LYS A 71 13.99 -15.02 -11.84
C LYS A 71 13.56 -16.00 -10.74
N GLY A 72 13.88 -15.66 -9.50
CA GLY A 72 13.63 -16.49 -8.32
C GLY A 72 14.79 -17.38 -7.91
N ASP A 73 15.86 -17.46 -8.70
CA ASP A 73 17.04 -18.21 -8.32
C ASP A 73 17.76 -17.50 -7.17
N VAL A 74 18.28 -18.30 -6.22
CA VAL A 74 19.06 -17.79 -5.10
C VAL A 74 20.52 -17.84 -5.45
N VAL A 75 21.20 -16.71 -5.32
CA VAL A 75 22.60 -16.55 -5.70
C VAL A 75 23.46 -16.03 -4.57
N ALA A 76 24.71 -16.48 -4.53
CA ALA A 76 25.75 -15.90 -3.71
C ALA A 76 26.47 -14.82 -4.49
N VAL A 77 26.44 -13.60 -3.95
CA VAL A 77 27.01 -12.40 -4.56
C VAL A 77 28.19 -11.88 -3.74
N GLU A 78 29.03 -11.11 -4.37
CA GLU A 78 30.15 -10.47 -3.72
C GLU A 78 29.70 -9.50 -2.62
N GLY A 79 30.14 -9.76 -1.38
CA GLY A 79 30.00 -8.89 -0.23
C GLY A 79 31.26 -8.08 0.02
N ASN A 80 31.27 -7.21 1.01
CA ASN A 80 32.45 -6.51 1.47
C ASN A 80 32.50 -6.48 3.02
N PRO A 81 33.20 -7.40 3.67
CA PRO A 81 33.86 -8.60 3.16
C PRO A 81 32.89 -9.77 2.90
N GLY A 82 33.40 -10.85 2.27
CA GLY A 82 32.68 -12.11 2.12
C GLY A 82 31.66 -12.16 1.00
N HIS A 83 30.59 -12.88 1.23
CA HIS A 83 29.50 -13.02 0.25
C HIS A 83 28.12 -12.82 0.89
N ASP A 84 27.20 -12.31 0.10
CA ASP A 84 25.82 -12.14 0.51
C ASP A 84 24.91 -13.09 -0.29
N ILE A 85 23.75 -13.42 0.25
CA ILE A 85 22.77 -14.28 -0.38
C ILE A 85 21.56 -13.45 -0.74
N GLY A 86 21.18 -13.49 -2.01
CA GLY A 86 20.02 -12.77 -2.52
C GLY A 86 19.24 -13.54 -3.56
N VAL A 87 18.12 -13.03 -3.96
CA VAL A 87 17.20 -13.62 -4.95
C VAL A 87 17.25 -12.81 -6.23
N VAL A 88 17.44 -13.47 -7.36
CA VAL A 88 17.37 -12.85 -8.67
C VAL A 88 15.95 -12.36 -8.93
N THR A 89 15.79 -11.06 -9.18
CA THR A 89 14.49 -10.44 -9.45
C THR A 89 14.30 -10.02 -10.88
N LEU A 90 15.39 -9.73 -11.58
CA LEU A 90 15.35 -9.31 -12.98
C LEU A 90 16.64 -9.70 -13.70
N THR A 91 16.49 -10.19 -14.92
CA THR A 91 17.55 -10.50 -15.87
C THR A 91 17.26 -9.83 -17.22
N GLY A 92 18.25 -9.77 -18.09
CA GLY A 92 18.08 -9.25 -19.45
C GLY A 92 18.07 -7.71 -19.55
N ARG A 93 17.58 -7.20 -20.66
CA ARG A 93 17.68 -5.78 -21.04
C ARG A 93 17.05 -4.79 -20.07
N LEU A 94 16.00 -5.19 -19.37
CA LEU A 94 15.33 -4.31 -18.41
C LEU A 94 16.20 -3.96 -17.20
N VAL A 95 17.24 -4.74 -16.90
CA VAL A 95 18.21 -4.44 -15.84
C VAL A 95 18.94 -3.13 -16.14
N LYS A 96 19.33 -2.89 -17.40
CA LYS A 96 19.96 -1.62 -17.82
C LYS A 96 19.07 -0.41 -17.55
N LEU A 97 17.78 -0.54 -17.78
CA LEU A 97 16.80 0.53 -17.49
C LEU A 97 16.62 0.77 -15.99
N GLN A 98 16.60 -0.29 -15.20
CA GLN A 98 16.53 -0.16 -13.74
C GLN A 98 17.83 0.44 -13.16
N LEU A 99 18.98 0.11 -13.73
CA LEU A 99 20.27 0.68 -13.37
C LEU A 99 20.29 2.20 -13.61
N LYS A 100 19.83 2.64 -14.80
CA LYS A 100 19.68 4.06 -15.11
C LYS A 100 18.74 4.77 -14.12
N LYS A 101 17.61 4.14 -13.77
CA LYS A 101 16.65 4.67 -12.80
C LYS A 101 17.22 4.76 -11.38
N ALA A 102 18.15 3.87 -11.03
CA ALA A 102 18.82 3.87 -9.74
C ALA A 102 19.95 4.92 -9.63
N ASN A 103 20.27 5.67 -10.70
CA ASN A 103 21.33 6.70 -10.76
C ASN A 103 22.68 6.19 -10.24
N LEU A 104 23.04 4.95 -10.53
CA LEU A 104 24.39 4.44 -10.23
C LEU A 104 25.41 5.12 -11.15
N LYS A 105 26.37 5.80 -10.54
CA LYS A 105 27.27 6.75 -11.21
C LYS A 105 28.37 6.10 -12.02
N SER A 106 28.74 4.83 -11.75
CA SER A 106 29.76 4.12 -12.52
C SER A 106 29.44 2.64 -12.65
N ALA A 107 29.75 2.08 -13.82
CA ALA A 107 29.67 0.65 -14.06
C ALA A 107 30.76 -0.13 -13.32
N ASP A 108 31.85 0.54 -12.92
CA ASP A 108 33.04 -0.07 -12.30
C ASP A 108 32.81 -0.51 -10.86
N ASP A 109 31.77 0.03 -10.18
CA ASP A 109 31.40 -0.35 -8.82
C ASP A 109 30.46 -1.58 -8.76
N ILE A 110 30.11 -2.16 -9.91
CA ILE A 110 29.19 -3.28 -9.96
C ILE A 110 29.92 -4.57 -9.59
N LYS A 111 29.47 -5.18 -8.48
CA LYS A 111 30.02 -6.41 -7.93
C LYS A 111 29.61 -7.64 -8.74
N ARG A 112 30.24 -8.78 -8.45
CA ARG A 112 30.07 -10.02 -9.21
C ARG A 112 29.11 -10.99 -8.51
N ILE A 113 28.48 -11.85 -9.30
CA ILE A 113 27.81 -13.06 -8.84
C ILE A 113 28.85 -14.18 -8.83
N TYR A 114 29.04 -14.82 -7.68
CA TYR A 114 29.99 -15.93 -7.56
C TYR A 114 29.41 -17.23 -8.10
N ARG A 115 28.19 -17.59 -7.64
CA ARG A 115 27.56 -18.87 -7.95
C ARG A 115 26.11 -18.91 -7.52
N ILE A 116 25.39 -19.94 -7.94
CA ILE A 116 24.09 -20.30 -7.37
C ILE A 116 24.31 -20.78 -5.92
N ALA A 117 23.41 -20.44 -5.02
CA ALA A 117 23.52 -20.77 -3.61
C ALA A 117 23.54 -22.29 -3.40
N LYS A 118 24.43 -22.75 -2.52
CA LYS A 118 24.57 -24.15 -2.10
C LYS A 118 23.73 -24.41 -0.83
N PRO A 119 23.44 -25.69 -0.48
CA PRO A 119 22.74 -26.02 0.76
C PRO A 119 23.34 -25.40 2.01
N VAL A 120 24.68 -25.44 2.13
CA VAL A 120 25.41 -24.84 3.24
C VAL A 120 25.21 -23.32 3.34
N ASP A 121 25.15 -22.63 2.20
CA ASP A 121 24.88 -21.19 2.16
C ASP A 121 23.48 -20.88 2.68
N MET A 122 22.51 -21.73 2.34
CA MET A 122 21.13 -21.59 2.77
C MET A 122 20.93 -21.88 4.26
N GLU A 123 21.72 -22.78 4.83
CA GLU A 123 21.72 -23.02 6.29
C GLU A 123 22.24 -21.80 7.04
N LYS A 124 23.40 -21.29 6.65
CA LYS A 124 23.97 -20.06 7.22
C LYS A 124 23.02 -18.86 7.07
N TYR A 125 22.42 -18.72 5.91
CA TYR A 125 21.44 -17.65 5.64
C TYR A 125 20.25 -17.73 6.59
N ARG A 126 19.66 -18.93 6.79
CA ARG A 126 18.54 -19.12 7.71
C ARG A 126 18.94 -18.83 9.14
N GLU A 127 20.13 -19.26 9.56
CA GLU A 127 20.67 -18.99 10.88
C GLU A 127 20.84 -17.46 11.08
N ALA A 128 21.49 -16.77 10.14
CA ALA A 128 21.66 -15.32 10.16
C ALA A 128 20.31 -14.60 10.26
N LYS A 129 19.31 -15.02 9.47
CA LYS A 129 17.96 -14.44 9.50
C LYS A 129 17.25 -14.68 10.84
N SER A 130 17.42 -15.84 11.46
CA SER A 130 16.80 -16.14 12.76
C SER A 130 17.30 -15.23 13.88
N ARG A 131 18.56 -14.80 13.81
CA ARG A 131 19.19 -13.91 14.80
C ARG A 131 18.71 -12.44 14.69
N GLU A 132 18.25 -11.98 13.53
CA GLU A 132 17.96 -10.56 13.24
C GLU A 132 17.04 -9.92 14.28
N HIS A 133 15.94 -10.59 14.63
CA HIS A 133 14.96 -10.05 15.58
C HIS A 133 15.51 -9.90 16.99
N GLY A 134 16.20 -10.92 17.49
CA GLY A 134 16.85 -10.88 18.80
C GLY A 134 17.91 -9.78 18.88
N THR A 135 18.77 -9.72 17.87
CA THR A 135 19.80 -8.68 17.74
C THR A 135 19.19 -7.27 17.72
N MET A 136 18.08 -7.08 17.02
CA MET A 136 17.38 -5.78 16.98
C MET A 136 16.90 -5.35 18.37
N ILE A 137 16.32 -6.27 19.15
CA ILE A 137 15.82 -5.96 20.51
C ILE A 137 16.99 -5.61 21.44
N GLN A 138 18.03 -6.43 21.45
CA GLN A 138 19.21 -6.20 22.30
C GLN A 138 19.92 -4.89 21.92
N SER A 139 20.09 -4.62 20.63
CA SER A 139 20.73 -3.39 20.17
C SER A 139 19.95 -2.12 20.56
N ARG A 140 18.62 -2.20 20.60
CA ARG A 140 17.79 -1.09 21.11
C ARG A 140 18.01 -0.84 22.59
N GLN A 141 18.17 -1.91 23.38
CA GLN A 141 18.45 -1.78 24.79
C GLN A 141 19.83 -1.13 25.01
N ILE A 142 20.88 -1.62 24.35
CA ILE A 142 22.23 -1.04 24.44
C ILE A 142 22.22 0.44 24.04
N ALA A 143 21.54 0.80 22.96
CA ALA A 143 21.45 2.20 22.53
C ALA A 143 20.74 3.09 23.57
N LYS A 144 19.71 2.55 24.25
CA LYS A 144 19.01 3.21 25.33
C LYS A 144 19.87 3.39 26.56
N ASP A 145 20.64 2.36 26.94
CA ASP A 145 21.53 2.39 28.11
C ASP A 145 22.67 3.40 27.93
N LEU A 146 23.12 3.60 26.69
CA LEU A 146 24.07 4.64 26.31
C LEU A 146 23.44 6.04 26.19
N GLY A 147 22.14 6.20 26.41
CA GLY A 147 21.43 7.48 26.34
C GLY A 147 21.39 8.14 24.96
N LEU A 148 21.56 7.34 23.87
CA LEU A 148 21.62 7.85 22.51
C LEU A 148 20.22 8.25 22.01
N GLN A 149 20.08 9.46 21.46
CA GLN A 149 18.84 9.96 20.85
C GLN A 149 18.65 9.38 19.45
N MET A 150 18.48 8.08 19.36
CA MET A 150 18.27 7.35 18.12
C MET A 150 17.39 6.12 18.33
N LYS A 151 16.77 5.66 17.24
CA LYS A 151 15.96 4.43 17.24
C LYS A 151 16.49 3.46 16.18
N ILE A 152 16.87 2.26 16.59
CA ILE A 152 17.19 1.18 15.64
C ILE A 152 15.87 0.61 15.12
N GLY A 153 15.63 0.77 13.81
CA GLY A 153 14.41 0.35 13.13
C GLY A 153 14.45 -1.12 12.69
N ASP A 154 15.57 -1.54 12.13
CA ASP A 154 15.75 -2.90 11.56
C ASP A 154 17.22 -3.31 11.59
N VAL A 155 17.46 -4.62 11.59
CA VAL A 155 18.80 -5.23 11.47
C VAL A 155 18.78 -6.23 10.34
N GLU A 156 19.83 -6.24 9.54
CA GLU A 156 20.00 -7.14 8.42
C GLU A 156 21.38 -7.77 8.46
N TYR A 157 21.43 -9.09 8.65
CA TYR A 157 22.67 -9.84 8.53
C TYR A 157 22.98 -10.14 7.07
N GLN A 158 24.26 -10.05 6.71
CA GLN A 158 24.78 -10.58 5.46
C GLN A 158 24.60 -12.10 5.43
N GLY A 159 24.42 -12.69 4.25
CA GLY A 159 24.12 -14.11 4.10
C GLY A 159 25.16 -15.07 4.70
N ASP A 160 26.41 -14.63 4.82
CA ASP A 160 27.50 -15.39 5.48
C ASP A 160 27.56 -15.20 7.01
N GLY A 161 26.75 -14.28 7.55
CA GLY A 161 26.71 -13.98 8.98
C GLY A 161 27.86 -13.11 9.52
N ASN A 162 28.81 -12.67 8.69
CA ASN A 162 30.02 -11.96 9.15
C ASN A 162 29.81 -10.45 9.34
N ARG A 163 28.74 -9.90 8.77
CA ARG A 163 28.42 -8.48 8.80
C ARG A 163 26.94 -8.27 9.11
N ALA A 164 26.64 -7.26 9.90
CA ALA A 164 25.27 -6.81 10.17
C ALA A 164 25.10 -5.33 9.88
N ILE A 165 24.03 -4.98 9.17
CA ILE A 165 23.64 -3.62 8.84
C ILE A 165 22.53 -3.21 9.80
N PHE A 166 22.79 -2.19 10.61
CA PHE A 166 21.83 -1.62 11.55
C PHE A 166 21.20 -0.36 10.93
N TYR A 167 19.93 -0.42 10.65
CA TYR A 167 19.18 0.71 10.12
C TYR A 167 18.60 1.52 11.26
N TYR A 168 19.00 2.79 11.36
CA TYR A 168 18.58 3.66 12.45
C TYR A 168 17.96 4.97 11.94
N ILE A 169 17.16 5.58 12.80
CA ILE A 169 16.59 6.92 12.65
C ILE A 169 17.12 7.79 13.76
N ALA A 170 17.56 8.98 13.40
CA ALA A 170 17.89 10.04 14.32
C ALA A 170 17.55 11.38 13.65
N ASP A 171 17.07 12.34 14.43
CA ASP A 171 16.77 13.68 13.95
C ASP A 171 18.04 14.51 13.83
N GLU A 172 18.98 14.29 14.74
CA GLU A 172 20.28 14.95 14.79
C GLU A 172 21.44 13.99 14.53
N ARG A 173 22.63 14.53 14.44
CA ARG A 173 23.85 13.74 14.28
C ARG A 173 24.20 13.06 15.61
N VAL A 174 24.24 11.72 15.61
CA VAL A 174 24.55 10.90 16.79
C VAL A 174 25.98 10.40 16.74
N ASP A 175 26.72 10.48 17.85
CA ASP A 175 27.99 9.78 17.98
C ASP A 175 27.77 8.35 18.48
N PHE A 176 27.96 7.41 17.58
CA PHE A 176 27.76 5.99 17.85
C PHE A 176 29.07 5.18 17.98
N ARG A 177 30.22 5.83 18.23
CA ARG A 177 31.51 5.13 18.34
C ARG A 177 31.51 4.08 19.45
N GLN A 178 30.96 4.42 20.62
CA GLN A 178 30.84 3.49 21.74
C GLN A 178 29.83 2.40 21.42
N LEU A 179 28.66 2.77 20.85
CA LEU A 179 27.66 1.81 20.44
C LEU A 179 28.20 0.75 19.47
N ILE A 180 29.02 1.14 18.49
CA ILE A 180 29.61 0.19 17.54
C ILE A 180 30.54 -0.78 18.27
N LYS A 181 31.33 -0.33 19.25
CA LYS A 181 32.22 -1.21 20.04
C LYS A 181 31.42 -2.22 20.85
N ASP A 182 30.37 -1.77 21.52
CA ASP A 182 29.53 -2.62 22.37
C ASP A 182 28.74 -3.64 21.54
N LEU A 183 28.19 -3.21 20.38
CA LEU A 183 27.52 -4.10 19.44
C LEU A 183 28.46 -5.11 18.84
N ALA A 184 29.71 -4.72 18.48
CA ALA A 184 30.69 -5.62 17.94
C ALA A 184 31.17 -6.64 19.00
N ALA A 185 31.32 -6.23 20.24
CA ALA A 185 31.64 -7.11 21.36
C ALA A 185 30.52 -8.09 21.69
N THR A 186 29.26 -7.66 21.59
CA THR A 186 28.08 -8.48 21.91
C THR A 186 27.77 -9.50 20.81
N PHE A 187 27.83 -9.09 19.55
CA PHE A 187 27.37 -9.93 18.43
C PHE A 187 28.51 -10.60 17.64
N HIS A 188 29.76 -10.23 17.88
CA HIS A 188 30.93 -10.75 17.20
C HIS A 188 30.91 -10.69 15.68
N VAL A 189 30.30 -9.59 15.12
CA VAL A 189 30.17 -9.36 13.70
C VAL A 189 30.60 -7.93 13.34
N ARG A 190 30.96 -7.73 12.07
CA ARG A 190 31.26 -6.38 11.58
C ARG A 190 29.98 -5.54 11.53
N ILE A 191 29.98 -4.42 12.24
CA ILE A 191 28.83 -3.51 12.34
C ILE A 191 28.89 -2.46 11.24
N GLU A 192 27.79 -2.27 10.54
CA GLU A 192 27.56 -1.15 9.66
C GLU A 192 26.31 -0.38 10.10
N MET A 193 26.47 0.92 10.35
CA MET A 193 25.36 1.79 10.72
C MET A 193 24.84 2.53 9.48
N LYS A 194 23.54 2.41 9.21
CA LYS A 194 22.89 3.08 8.06
C LYS A 194 21.70 3.90 8.52
N GLN A 195 21.81 5.21 8.38
CA GLN A 195 20.68 6.11 8.66
C GLN A 195 19.60 5.95 7.60
N ILE A 196 18.35 5.89 8.05
CA ILE A 196 17.18 5.85 7.21
C ILE A 196 16.19 6.93 7.63
N GLY A 197 15.39 7.42 6.69
CA GLY A 197 14.31 8.35 7.00
C GLY A 197 13.06 7.64 7.51
N ALA A 198 12.18 8.36 8.21
CA ALA A 198 10.94 7.82 8.77
C ALA A 198 10.03 7.13 7.71
N ARG A 199 10.05 7.59 6.45
CA ARG A 199 9.30 6.95 5.36
C ARG A 199 9.92 5.61 4.95
N GLN A 200 11.24 5.50 4.96
CA GLN A 200 11.95 4.25 4.68
C GLN A 200 11.74 3.24 5.81
N GLU A 201 11.70 3.70 7.07
CA GLU A 201 11.34 2.84 8.21
C GLU A 201 9.92 2.29 8.04
N ALA A 202 8.95 3.16 7.77
CA ALA A 202 7.58 2.73 7.53
C ALA A 202 7.48 1.71 6.37
N GLY A 203 8.28 1.89 5.31
CA GLY A 203 8.39 0.92 4.21
C GLY A 203 8.94 -0.43 4.63
N ARG A 204 9.91 -0.46 5.55
CA ARG A 204 10.48 -1.72 6.09
C ARG A 204 9.52 -2.44 7.03
N ILE A 205 8.83 -1.70 7.89
CA ILE A 205 7.81 -2.26 8.79
C ILE A 205 6.62 -2.77 7.97
N GLY A 206 6.23 -2.02 6.93
CA GLY A 206 5.06 -2.30 6.10
C GLY A 206 3.76 -1.92 6.81
N GLY A 207 2.66 -2.43 6.29
CA GLY A 207 1.31 -2.17 6.81
C GLY A 207 0.36 -1.66 5.74
N THR A 208 -0.83 -1.25 6.16
CA THR A 208 -1.91 -0.76 5.29
C THR A 208 -2.04 0.76 5.42
N GLY A 209 -2.12 1.44 4.30
CA GLY A 209 -2.36 2.89 4.28
C GLY A 209 -3.83 3.24 4.55
N PRO A 210 -4.14 4.53 4.77
CA PRO A 210 -5.52 4.97 4.95
C PRO A 210 -6.41 4.76 3.70
N CYS A 211 -5.81 4.44 2.55
CA CYS A 211 -6.51 4.05 1.32
C CYS A 211 -6.91 2.56 1.30
N GLY A 212 -6.63 1.78 2.36
CA GLY A 212 -6.92 0.34 2.43
C GLY A 212 -5.93 -0.55 1.66
N ARG A 213 -4.91 0.03 1.00
CA ARG A 213 -3.88 -0.72 0.26
C ARG A 213 -2.59 -0.79 1.05
N GLU A 214 -1.73 -1.76 0.73
CA GLU A 214 -0.37 -1.81 1.27
C GLU A 214 0.38 -0.49 1.02
N LEU A 215 1.29 -0.13 1.92
CA LEU A 215 2.05 1.10 1.82
C LEU A 215 2.85 1.16 0.50
N CYS A 216 2.70 2.27 -0.24
CA CYS A 216 3.44 2.48 -1.50
C CYS A 216 4.96 2.38 -1.29
N CYS A 217 5.48 2.88 -0.15
CA CYS A 217 6.90 2.81 0.22
C CYS A 217 7.38 1.38 0.53
N ALA A 218 6.49 0.46 0.87
CA ALA A 218 6.82 -0.95 1.08
C ALA A 218 6.77 -1.76 -0.22
N THR A 219 5.95 -1.34 -1.21
CA THR A 219 5.65 -2.13 -2.40
C THR A 219 6.43 -1.69 -3.64
N TRP A 220 6.21 -0.49 -4.15
CA TRP A 220 6.71 -0.08 -5.47
C TRP A 220 7.47 1.24 -5.49
N MET A 221 7.15 2.17 -4.58
CA MET A 221 7.75 3.49 -4.57
C MET A 221 9.10 3.47 -3.85
N LYS A 222 10.17 3.74 -4.58
CA LYS A 222 11.55 3.75 -4.04
C LYS A 222 12.11 5.17 -3.91
N ASN A 223 11.78 6.04 -4.85
CA ASN A 223 12.25 7.41 -4.89
C ASN A 223 11.22 8.34 -4.27
N PHE A 224 11.64 9.12 -3.29
CA PHE A 224 10.76 10.03 -2.56
C PHE A 224 11.19 11.47 -2.77
N VAL A 225 10.34 12.22 -3.43
CA VAL A 225 10.45 13.66 -3.54
C VAL A 225 9.73 14.31 -2.37
N SER A 226 10.17 15.49 -1.97
CA SER A 226 9.48 16.28 -0.93
C SER A 226 8.07 16.62 -1.40
N VAL A 227 7.07 16.39 -0.55
CA VAL A 227 5.66 16.66 -0.85
C VAL A 227 5.30 18.03 -0.31
N SER A 228 4.77 18.91 -1.17
CA SER A 228 4.27 20.21 -0.76
C SER A 228 2.76 20.17 -0.44
N THR A 229 2.28 21.11 0.38
CA THR A 229 0.85 21.27 0.65
C THR A 229 0.06 21.72 -0.57
N ASN A 230 0.72 22.33 -1.56
CA ASN A 230 0.09 22.71 -2.83
C ASN A 230 -0.45 21.49 -3.59
N ALA A 231 0.24 20.34 -3.51
CA ALA A 231 -0.26 19.10 -4.10
C ALA A 231 -1.65 18.71 -3.55
N ALA A 232 -1.90 18.94 -2.26
CA ALA A 232 -3.22 18.72 -1.65
C ALA A 232 -4.26 19.74 -2.11
N ARG A 233 -3.86 20.99 -2.34
CA ARG A 233 -4.76 22.04 -2.85
C ARG A 233 -5.23 21.74 -4.28
N PHE A 234 -4.34 21.29 -5.15
CA PHE A 234 -4.71 20.88 -6.52
C PHE A 234 -5.70 19.71 -6.55
N GLN A 235 -5.72 18.90 -5.50
CA GLN A 235 -6.62 17.75 -5.37
C GLN A 235 -7.91 18.09 -4.59
N ASP A 236 -8.13 19.36 -4.24
CA ASP A 236 -9.25 19.84 -3.43
C ASP A 236 -9.40 19.09 -2.08
N ILE A 237 -8.27 18.65 -1.53
CA ILE A 237 -8.22 17.95 -0.23
C ILE A 237 -8.09 18.98 0.89
N SER A 238 -8.92 18.86 1.92
CA SER A 238 -8.83 19.73 3.10
C SER A 238 -7.44 19.62 3.75
N LEU A 239 -6.87 20.76 4.16
CA LEU A 239 -5.54 20.83 4.78
C LEU A 239 -5.51 20.32 6.24
N ASN A 240 -6.33 19.33 6.55
CA ASN A 240 -6.33 18.67 7.85
C ASN A 240 -5.11 17.74 7.95
N PRO A 241 -4.20 17.94 8.93
CA PRO A 241 -3.01 17.10 9.10
C PRO A 241 -3.32 15.60 9.20
N GLN A 242 -4.40 15.21 9.86
CA GLN A 242 -4.81 13.82 10.00
C GLN A 242 -5.15 13.17 8.65
N LYS A 243 -5.74 13.92 7.73
CA LYS A 243 -6.06 13.45 6.37
C LYS A 243 -4.84 13.43 5.45
N LEU A 244 -3.88 14.35 5.68
CA LEU A 244 -2.70 14.50 4.83
C LEU A 244 -1.52 13.63 5.25
N ALA A 245 -1.42 13.28 6.54
CA ALA A 245 -0.31 12.48 7.05
C ALA A 245 -0.40 11.00 6.65
N GLY A 246 0.74 10.44 6.28
CA GLY A 246 0.91 9.00 6.09
C GLY A 246 1.32 8.30 7.40
N MET A 247 1.47 6.98 7.38
CA MET A 247 1.94 6.19 8.52
C MET A 247 3.34 6.59 9.02
N CYS A 248 4.13 7.25 8.18
CA CYS A 248 5.46 7.79 8.51
C CYS A 248 5.40 9.19 9.14
N ALA A 249 4.23 9.68 9.55
CA ALA A 249 3.98 11.04 10.06
C ALA A 249 4.39 12.19 9.11
N LYS A 250 4.80 11.89 7.87
CA LYS A 250 5.06 12.88 6.81
C LYS A 250 3.88 12.93 5.84
N LEU A 251 3.79 13.98 5.02
CA LEU A 251 2.75 14.08 3.99
C LEU A 251 2.73 12.84 3.09
N LYS A 252 1.53 12.39 2.73
CA LYS A 252 1.32 11.21 1.88
C LYS A 252 2.03 11.39 0.53
N CYS A 253 2.86 10.43 0.17
CA CYS A 253 3.61 10.44 -1.10
C CYS A 253 2.70 10.31 -2.33
N CYS A 254 1.52 9.70 -2.21
CA CYS A 254 0.54 9.62 -3.30
C CYS A 254 0.04 11.00 -3.73
N LEU A 255 -0.03 11.98 -2.83
CA LEU A 255 -0.41 13.36 -3.18
C LEU A 255 0.49 13.93 -4.28
N ASN A 256 1.81 13.73 -4.16
CA ASN A 256 2.76 14.24 -5.15
C ASN A 256 2.82 13.36 -6.41
N TYR A 257 2.49 12.08 -6.28
CA TYR A 257 2.50 11.15 -7.41
C TYR A 257 1.35 11.42 -8.39
N GLU A 258 0.20 11.82 -7.88
CA GLU A 258 -1.03 12.04 -8.66
C GLU A 258 -1.24 13.51 -9.05
N VAL A 259 -0.36 14.43 -8.63
CA VAL A 259 -0.60 15.88 -8.77
C VAL A 259 -0.74 16.32 -10.23
N ASP A 260 0.07 15.74 -11.13
CA ASP A 260 0.07 16.11 -12.54
C ASP A 260 -1.26 15.75 -13.23
N ASP A 261 -1.80 14.57 -12.91
CA ASP A 261 -3.09 14.09 -13.42
C ASP A 261 -4.23 15.02 -12.94
N TYR A 262 -4.19 15.44 -11.65
CA TYR A 262 -5.16 16.38 -11.11
C TYR A 262 -5.06 17.78 -11.73
N ILE A 263 -3.85 18.27 -11.99
CA ILE A 263 -3.65 19.55 -12.66
C ILE A 263 -4.21 19.50 -14.08
N GLU A 264 -3.94 18.41 -14.80
CA GLU A 264 -4.47 18.25 -16.16
C GLU A 264 -5.99 18.16 -16.18
N ALA A 265 -6.57 17.33 -15.32
CA ALA A 265 -8.01 17.19 -15.18
C ALA A 265 -8.67 18.50 -14.73
N GLY A 266 -8.02 19.22 -13.81
CA GLY A 266 -8.50 20.51 -13.30
C GLY A 266 -8.63 21.61 -14.36
N LYS A 267 -7.78 21.58 -15.41
CA LYS A 267 -7.90 22.52 -16.55
C LYS A 267 -9.23 22.37 -17.30
N ARG A 268 -9.88 21.22 -17.18
CA ARG A 268 -11.17 20.93 -17.82
C ARG A 268 -12.38 21.40 -17.00
N ILE A 269 -12.18 21.82 -15.77
CA ILE A 269 -13.25 22.23 -14.85
C ILE A 269 -13.39 23.74 -14.86
N PRO A 270 -14.63 24.27 -14.82
CA PRO A 270 -14.86 25.71 -14.69
C PRO A 270 -14.31 26.27 -13.38
N ALA A 271 -13.97 27.56 -13.36
CA ALA A 271 -13.52 28.23 -12.14
C ALA A 271 -14.64 28.28 -11.09
N LYS A 272 -14.27 28.19 -9.80
CA LYS A 272 -15.22 28.14 -8.67
C LYS A 272 -16.10 29.39 -8.55
N ASP A 273 -15.65 30.51 -9.05
CA ASP A 273 -16.34 31.80 -8.92
C ASP A 273 -17.45 32.01 -9.94
N ILE A 274 -17.59 31.11 -10.90
CA ILE A 274 -18.59 31.24 -11.98
C ILE A 274 -19.93 30.72 -11.49
N ILE A 275 -20.94 31.60 -11.53
CA ILE A 275 -22.33 31.29 -11.19
C ILE A 275 -23.02 30.84 -12.47
N LEU A 276 -23.74 29.70 -12.42
CA LEU A 276 -24.56 29.23 -13.52
C LEU A 276 -25.97 29.76 -13.31
N GLN A 277 -26.48 30.49 -14.31
CA GLN A 277 -27.82 31.04 -14.29
C GLN A 277 -28.76 30.18 -15.13
N THR A 278 -29.87 29.74 -14.54
CA THR A 278 -30.99 29.11 -15.20
C THR A 278 -32.18 30.08 -15.20
N GLN A 279 -33.32 29.70 -15.81
CA GLN A 279 -34.51 30.52 -15.79
C GLN A 279 -35.07 30.66 -14.37
N ASP A 280 -34.95 29.62 -13.54
CA ASP A 280 -35.57 29.53 -12.22
C ASP A 280 -34.64 29.95 -11.07
N SER A 281 -33.32 29.73 -11.17
CA SER A 281 -32.39 29.89 -10.05
C SER A 281 -30.96 30.13 -10.50
N ASP A 282 -30.18 30.74 -9.60
CA ASP A 282 -28.72 30.82 -9.72
C ASP A 282 -28.06 29.66 -8.97
N TYR A 283 -27.03 29.07 -9.58
CA TYR A 283 -26.35 27.92 -9.08
C TYR A 283 -24.88 28.21 -8.77
N TYR A 284 -24.46 27.86 -7.57
CA TYR A 284 -23.10 28.04 -7.06
C TYR A 284 -22.36 26.70 -7.00
N GLN A 285 -21.09 26.68 -7.36
CA GLN A 285 -20.28 25.47 -7.29
C GLN A 285 -20.05 25.05 -5.83
N PHE A 286 -20.58 23.88 -5.46
CA PHE A 286 -20.51 23.36 -4.09
C PHE A 286 -19.38 22.34 -3.93
N LYS A 287 -19.32 21.33 -4.80
CA LYS A 287 -18.32 20.26 -4.73
C LYS A 287 -17.86 19.88 -6.14
N THR A 288 -16.58 19.48 -6.24
CA THR A 288 -16.00 19.05 -7.51
C THR A 288 -15.38 17.67 -7.36
N ASP A 289 -15.64 16.78 -8.29
CA ASP A 289 -14.86 15.56 -8.51
C ASP A 289 -13.98 15.78 -9.74
N ILE A 290 -12.70 16.07 -9.48
CA ILE A 290 -11.77 16.53 -10.50
C ILE A 290 -11.49 15.43 -11.53
N LEU A 291 -11.24 14.19 -11.06
CA LEU A 291 -10.89 13.07 -11.96
C LEU A 291 -12.10 12.55 -12.72
N ALA A 292 -13.28 12.51 -12.09
CA ALA A 292 -14.53 12.15 -12.77
C ALA A 292 -15.04 13.26 -13.70
N GLY A 293 -14.49 14.48 -13.59
CA GLY A 293 -14.96 15.64 -14.36
C GLY A 293 -16.40 16.01 -14.06
N GLN A 294 -16.84 15.82 -12.81
CA GLN A 294 -18.19 16.13 -12.35
C GLN A 294 -18.15 17.31 -11.38
N VAL A 295 -19.13 18.20 -11.52
CA VAL A 295 -19.27 19.36 -10.66
C VAL A 295 -20.69 19.37 -10.09
N THR A 296 -20.76 19.44 -8.75
CA THR A 296 -22.03 19.56 -8.04
C THR A 296 -22.28 21.02 -7.72
N TYR A 297 -23.42 21.50 -8.12
CA TYR A 297 -23.89 22.86 -7.88
C TYR A 297 -24.99 22.88 -6.82
N SER A 298 -25.10 23.99 -6.09
CA SER A 298 -26.14 24.25 -5.10
C SER A 298 -26.85 25.57 -5.44
N THR A 299 -28.11 25.68 -5.13
CA THR A 299 -28.87 26.96 -5.25
C THR A 299 -28.50 27.95 -4.16
N ASP A 300 -27.88 27.50 -3.07
CA ASP A 300 -27.38 28.34 -1.99
C ASP A 300 -25.85 28.29 -1.95
N LYS A 301 -25.23 29.45 -1.71
CA LYS A 301 -23.76 29.57 -1.64
C LYS A 301 -23.14 28.86 -0.44
N ASN A 302 -23.86 28.81 0.69
CA ASN A 302 -23.32 28.32 1.98
C ASN A 302 -23.96 27.01 2.43
N LEU A 303 -25.11 26.66 1.91
CA LEU A 303 -25.85 25.46 2.30
C LEU A 303 -25.99 24.49 1.12
N ALA A 304 -26.07 23.22 1.43
CA ALA A 304 -26.30 22.16 0.45
C ALA A 304 -27.81 22.10 0.12
N ALA A 305 -28.31 23.04 -0.71
CA ALA A 305 -29.69 23.11 -1.13
C ALA A 305 -29.81 22.74 -2.63
N ASN A 306 -30.78 21.91 -2.99
CA ASN A 306 -31.06 21.47 -4.36
C ASN A 306 -29.79 21.11 -5.14
N LEU A 307 -29.03 20.11 -4.63
CA LEU A 307 -27.79 19.70 -5.23
C LEU A 307 -28.02 19.04 -6.58
N GLU A 308 -27.43 19.59 -7.63
CA GLU A 308 -27.37 18.99 -8.95
C GLU A 308 -25.95 18.73 -9.38
N THR A 309 -25.67 17.51 -9.88
CA THR A 309 -24.34 17.11 -10.37
C THR A 309 -24.37 17.01 -11.89
N ILE A 310 -23.52 17.79 -12.55
CA ILE A 310 -23.39 17.82 -14.00
C ILE A 310 -21.94 17.57 -14.42
N SER A 311 -21.73 17.19 -15.67
CA SER A 311 -20.39 17.06 -16.23
C SER A 311 -19.74 18.46 -16.43
N ALA A 312 -18.41 18.50 -16.32
CA ALA A 312 -17.66 19.74 -16.57
C ALA A 312 -17.88 20.29 -17.99
N GLN A 313 -18.13 19.40 -18.95
CA GLN A 313 -18.48 19.79 -20.33
C GLN A 313 -19.82 20.53 -20.35
N ARG A 314 -20.85 19.97 -19.73
CA ARG A 314 -22.17 20.60 -19.65
C ARG A 314 -22.12 21.95 -18.92
N ALA A 315 -21.34 22.02 -17.84
CA ALA A 315 -21.14 23.28 -17.14
C ALA A 315 -20.56 24.38 -18.04
N ARG A 316 -19.58 24.03 -18.91
CA ARG A 316 -19.02 24.97 -19.88
C ARG A 316 -20.04 25.42 -20.93
N GLU A 317 -20.86 24.50 -21.45
CA GLU A 317 -21.95 24.83 -22.39
C GLU A 317 -22.88 25.83 -21.77
N ILE A 318 -23.29 25.65 -20.51
CA ILE A 318 -24.19 26.60 -19.81
C ILE A 318 -23.48 27.94 -19.60
N ILE A 319 -22.20 27.97 -19.29
CA ILE A 319 -21.43 29.21 -19.17
C ILE A 319 -21.42 29.97 -20.50
N GLU A 320 -21.27 29.26 -21.63
CA GLU A 320 -21.30 29.86 -22.95
C GLU A 320 -22.70 30.39 -23.31
N MET A 321 -23.76 29.64 -22.96
CA MET A 321 -25.14 30.12 -23.11
C MET A 321 -25.39 31.37 -22.27
N ASN A 322 -25.00 31.37 -21.02
CA ASN A 322 -25.14 32.51 -20.12
C ASN A 322 -24.38 33.76 -20.63
N LYS A 323 -23.20 33.58 -21.24
CA LYS A 323 -22.45 34.68 -21.88
C LYS A 323 -23.17 35.24 -23.10
N ARG A 324 -23.99 34.44 -23.79
CA ARG A 324 -24.86 34.89 -24.91
C ARG A 324 -26.17 35.49 -24.43
N GLY A 325 -26.45 35.47 -23.12
CA GLY A 325 -27.69 35.92 -22.54
C GLY A 325 -28.80 34.87 -22.53
N GLU A 326 -28.52 33.65 -22.94
CA GLU A 326 -29.46 32.53 -22.95
C GLU A 326 -29.40 31.81 -21.58
N LYS A 327 -30.57 31.56 -20.98
CA LYS A 327 -30.72 30.86 -19.71
C LYS A 327 -31.43 29.53 -19.96
N PRO A 328 -30.75 28.38 -19.71
CA PRO A 328 -31.41 27.08 -19.85
C PRO A 328 -32.45 26.86 -18.76
N LEU A 329 -33.46 26.02 -19.04
CA LEU A 329 -34.51 25.66 -18.08
C LEU A 329 -33.95 24.86 -16.89
N ALA A 330 -33.04 23.93 -17.14
CA ALA A 330 -32.43 23.08 -16.10
C ALA A 330 -30.93 22.88 -16.37
N LEU A 331 -30.16 22.57 -15.31
CA LEU A 331 -28.76 22.25 -15.45
C LEU A 331 -28.54 20.91 -16.17
N SER A 332 -29.33 19.87 -15.85
CA SER A 332 -29.36 18.61 -16.59
C SER A 332 -30.14 18.85 -17.89
N GLY A 333 -29.42 18.93 -19.03
CA GLY A 333 -30.05 18.99 -20.33
C GLY A 333 -30.96 17.79 -20.58
N GLU A 334 -31.99 17.98 -21.42
CA GLU A 334 -32.98 16.97 -21.84
C GLU A 334 -32.44 15.73 -22.58
N SER A 335 -31.19 15.37 -22.43
CA SER A 335 -30.66 14.19 -23.07
C SER A 335 -30.41 13.09 -22.04
N THR A 336 -31.30 12.10 -22.15
CA THR A 336 -31.23 10.80 -21.54
C THR A 336 -31.57 10.74 -20.05
N SER A 337 -32.82 10.47 -19.78
CA SER A 337 -33.22 9.51 -18.75
C SER A 337 -32.59 8.14 -19.01
N ARG A 338 -31.25 8.05 -19.00
CA ARG A 338 -30.61 6.81 -18.59
C ARG A 338 -30.97 6.70 -17.13
N GLY A 339 -31.97 5.85 -16.89
CA GLY A 339 -32.40 5.49 -15.55
C GLY A 339 -31.16 5.36 -14.68
N LYS A 340 -31.21 5.93 -13.49
CA LYS A 340 -30.20 5.68 -12.45
C LYS A 340 -29.97 4.18 -12.47
N GLU A 341 -28.94 3.72 -13.17
CA GLU A 341 -28.41 2.39 -12.94
C GLU A 341 -28.06 2.42 -11.48
N LYS A 342 -28.96 1.82 -10.68
CA LYS A 342 -28.64 1.49 -9.31
C LYS A 342 -27.29 0.79 -9.43
N PRO A 343 -26.25 1.21 -8.69
CA PRO A 343 -25.00 0.49 -8.70
C PRO A 343 -25.38 -0.97 -8.57
N LEU A 344 -24.95 -1.78 -9.52
CA LEU A 344 -25.21 -3.20 -9.49
C LEU A 344 -24.54 -3.67 -8.23
N ASP A 345 -25.31 -3.81 -7.17
CA ASP A 345 -24.84 -4.39 -5.93
C ASP A 345 -24.56 -5.85 -6.26
N LEU A 346 -23.31 -6.13 -6.60
CA LEU A 346 -22.82 -7.47 -6.91
C LEU A 346 -23.08 -8.46 -5.76
N LEU A 347 -23.40 -7.94 -4.55
CA LEU A 347 -23.77 -8.70 -3.38
C LEU A 347 -25.28 -8.88 -3.22
N ALA A 348 -26.12 -8.09 -3.89
CA ALA A 348 -27.57 -8.23 -3.83
C ALA A 348 -28.10 -9.54 -4.39
N GLY A 349 -27.31 -10.25 -5.20
CA GLY A 349 -27.62 -11.60 -5.69
C GLY A 349 -27.17 -12.74 -4.79
N GLU A 350 -26.28 -12.51 -3.82
CA GLU A 350 -25.75 -13.52 -2.91
C GLU A 350 -26.34 -13.41 -1.49
N SER A 351 -27.65 -13.65 -1.39
CA SER A 351 -28.28 -13.83 -0.09
C SER A 351 -27.77 -15.15 0.52
N ILE A 352 -27.26 -15.10 1.74
CA ILE A 352 -26.87 -16.25 2.55
C ILE A 352 -28.00 -17.29 2.64
N THR A 353 -29.25 -16.87 2.42
CA THR A 353 -30.46 -17.71 2.42
C THR A 353 -30.80 -18.35 1.06
N ARG A 354 -29.93 -18.22 0.05
CA ARG A 354 -30.14 -18.78 -1.30
C ARG A 354 -30.37 -20.30 -1.26
N PHE A 355 -29.77 -21.01 -0.31
CA PHE A 355 -29.94 -22.45 -0.12
C PHE A 355 -31.17 -22.84 0.72
N ASP A 356 -31.79 -21.92 1.43
CA ASP A 356 -32.97 -22.21 2.28
C ASP A 356 -34.27 -22.28 1.50
N LYS A 357 -34.33 -21.73 0.28
CA LYS A 357 -35.53 -21.75 -0.58
C LYS A 357 -35.93 -23.14 -1.07
N ASN A 358 -35.03 -24.13 -1.01
CA ASN A 358 -35.32 -25.49 -1.48
C ASN A 358 -35.97 -26.42 -0.45
N LYS A 359 -36.06 -26.02 0.84
CA LYS A 359 -36.70 -26.84 1.88
C LYS A 359 -38.21 -26.61 2.05
N LYS A 360 -38.79 -25.57 1.45
CA LYS A 360 -40.22 -25.23 1.61
C LYS A 360 -41.15 -25.77 0.55
N LYS A 361 -40.70 -26.54 -0.43
CA LYS A 361 -41.56 -27.11 -1.52
C LYS A 361 -42.02 -28.54 -1.33
N LYS A 362 -41.89 -29.15 -0.14
CA LYS A 362 -42.35 -30.53 0.10
C LYS A 362 -43.39 -30.65 1.24
N LYS A 363 -44.37 -29.75 1.36
CA LYS A 363 -45.59 -30.03 2.13
C LYS A 363 -46.73 -29.15 1.62
N LYS A 364 -47.39 -29.59 0.54
CA LYS A 364 -48.78 -29.31 0.24
C LYS A 364 -49.36 -30.51 -0.50
N GLY A 365 -50.04 -31.33 0.24
CA GLY A 365 -50.86 -32.37 -0.26
C GLY A 365 -51.89 -32.77 0.78
N GLY A 366 -53.14 -32.32 0.65
CA GLY A 366 -54.38 -32.95 1.08
C GLY A 366 -54.82 -32.74 2.54
N VAL A 367 -55.89 -32.12 2.82
CA VAL A 367 -57.25 -32.57 2.90
C VAL A 367 -58.11 -31.53 3.64
N ASN A 368 -59.23 -31.22 3.02
CA ASN A 368 -60.35 -30.41 3.44
C ASN A 368 -61.12 -31.03 4.63
N ARG A 369 -61.60 -30.25 5.60
CA ARG A 369 -62.96 -30.33 6.15
C ARG A 369 -63.21 -29.33 7.27
N ASN A 370 -64.14 -28.50 7.00
CA ASN A 370 -65.24 -27.85 7.78
C ASN A 370 -65.17 -27.89 9.32
N ASN A 371 -65.29 -26.74 9.96
CA ASN A 371 -66.40 -26.21 10.76
C ASN A 371 -65.92 -25.22 11.79
N ALA A 372 -66.54 -24.06 11.81
CA ALA A 372 -66.56 -23.09 12.89
C ALA A 372 -67.58 -23.56 13.96
N PRO A 373 -67.81 -22.86 15.11
CA PRO A 373 -67.23 -21.63 15.67
C PRO A 373 -67.06 -21.62 17.21
N ALA A 374 -66.66 -20.44 17.70
CA ALA A 374 -66.98 -19.87 19.02
C ALA A 374 -66.04 -20.11 20.21
N GLY A 375 -65.62 -19.02 20.80
CA GLY A 375 -65.63 -18.92 22.26
C GLY A 375 -64.36 -18.43 22.95
N ASN A 376 -64.35 -17.11 23.18
CA ASN A 376 -64.00 -16.45 24.44
C ASN A 376 -62.65 -16.66 25.17
N ASN A 377 -61.98 -15.54 25.28
CA ASN A 377 -61.60 -14.89 26.55
C ASN A 377 -60.36 -15.31 27.33
N ARG A 378 -59.60 -14.28 27.54
CA ARG A 378 -58.94 -13.88 28.81
C ARG A 378 -57.44 -14.13 29.00
N LYS A 379 -56.83 -12.97 29.08
CA LYS A 379 -55.93 -12.47 30.15
C LYS A 379 -54.42 -12.71 29.99
N ASN A 380 -53.76 -11.58 29.82
CA ASN A 380 -52.40 -11.26 30.30
C ASN A 380 -52.25 -11.62 31.78
N PRO A 381 -51.06 -11.91 32.25
CA PRO A 381 -50.34 -10.84 32.96
C PRO A 381 -48.82 -10.78 32.69
N THR A 382 -48.36 -9.59 32.71
CA THR A 382 -47.04 -9.09 33.05
C THR A 382 -46.78 -9.16 34.54
N PRO A 383 -45.64 -8.66 35.06
CA PRO A 383 -44.27 -9.17 35.14
C PRO A 383 -43.84 -9.28 36.63
N VAL A 384 -42.75 -9.90 36.96
CA VAL A 384 -42.12 -9.77 38.30
C VAL A 384 -40.62 -9.53 38.15
N ASN A 385 -40.27 -8.44 38.73
CA ASN A 385 -39.02 -7.85 39.09
C ASN A 385 -38.50 -8.49 40.40
N ASN A 386 -37.22 -8.68 40.55
CA ASN A 386 -36.42 -8.70 41.80
C ASN A 386 -34.98 -8.77 41.38
N GLY A 387 -34.13 -7.84 41.66
CA GLY A 387 -33.86 -7.14 42.91
C GLY A 387 -32.77 -7.87 43.68
N ASP A 388 -31.63 -7.31 43.74
CA ASP A 388 -30.82 -6.98 44.90
C ASP A 388 -29.30 -7.02 44.62
N ASN A 389 -28.68 -5.88 44.69
CA ASN A 389 -27.78 -5.42 45.79
C ASN A 389 -26.46 -6.19 45.95
N ASN A 390 -25.33 -5.58 45.62
CA ASN A 390 -24.46 -5.19 46.76
C ASN A 390 -23.36 -4.18 46.37
N ARG A 391 -23.41 -3.10 47.07
CA ARG A 391 -22.39 -2.06 47.27
C ARG A 391 -21.13 -2.63 47.93
N LYS A 392 -19.95 -2.06 47.56
CA LYS A 392 -18.91 -1.56 48.49
C LYS A 392 -17.86 -0.83 47.69
N LYS A 393 -17.87 0.50 47.72
CA LYS A 393 -17.13 1.46 48.56
C LYS A 393 -15.62 1.43 48.32
N ASN A 394 -15.20 2.51 47.69
CA ASN A 394 -13.89 3.16 47.83
C ASN A 394 -13.63 3.56 49.29
N PRO A 395 -12.40 3.70 49.75
CA PRO A 395 -11.81 5.03 49.71
C PRO A 395 -10.24 5.13 49.72
N ASN A 396 -9.81 6.31 49.33
CA ASN A 396 -8.65 7.13 49.78
C ASN A 396 -7.23 6.79 49.29
N ARG A 397 -6.60 7.72 48.59
CA ARG A 397 -5.93 9.00 48.99
C ARG A 397 -4.44 8.85 49.36
N ASN A 398 -3.66 9.61 48.66
CA ASN A 398 -2.40 10.26 49.05
C ASN A 398 -1.11 9.43 49.25
N LYS A 399 -0.20 9.53 48.33
CA LYS A 399 1.00 10.41 48.43
C LYS A 399 1.65 10.53 47.05
#